data_6ec2257eccf953d03ba7e89416b77669
#
_entry.id   6ec2257eccf953d03ba7e89416b77669
#
_cell.length_a   1.000
_cell.length_b   1.000
_cell.length_c   1.000
_cell.angle_alpha   90.00
_cell.angle_beta   90.00
_cell.angle_gamma   90.00
#
_symmetry.space_group_name_H-M   'P 1'
#
loop_
_entity.id
_entity.type
_entity.pdbx_description
1 polymer ?
#
loop_
_entity_poly.entity_id
_entity_poly.type
_entity_poly.pdbx_seq_one_letter_code
_entity_poly.pdbx_strand_id
1 'polypeptide(L)'
;PPTTAPALVWSNSEAIKLIGPNATHQLVLTAKRGENHEQDITALASYTSVPEGIVQVDASGFLRVLTNGETTIRANHEGGSAERSVTVTRAADLLPVSFPNDVVPVLSRHGCNSGGCHGKAEGQNGFKLSLFGFEPENDHEYLVKESRGRRIFRAAPEHSLLLLKGSGQLPHQGGSRLDQEGDDYK
;
A
#
# COMPACT_ATOMS: atom_id res chain seq x y z
N PRO A 1 0.62 13.10 -42.03
CA PRO A 1 1.66 13.83 -41.32
C PRO A 1 2.25 12.94 -40.25
N PRO A 2 3.56 12.95 -40.03
CA PRO A 2 4.16 12.19 -38.95
C PRO A 2 3.59 12.71 -37.63
N THR A 3 2.96 11.83 -36.85
CA THR A 3 2.47 12.17 -35.51
C THR A 3 3.69 12.32 -34.62
N THR A 4 3.97 13.55 -34.18
CA THR A 4 5.08 13.81 -33.25
C THR A 4 4.84 13.01 -31.96
N ALA A 5 5.86 12.29 -31.49
CA ALA A 5 5.79 11.55 -30.23
C ALA A 5 5.37 12.48 -29.08
N PRO A 6 4.54 12.03 -28.16
CA PRO A 6 4.11 12.85 -27.02
C PRO A 6 5.29 13.14 -26.08
N ALA A 7 5.28 14.30 -25.44
CA ALA A 7 6.19 14.55 -24.33
C ALA A 7 5.68 13.83 -23.09
N LEU A 8 6.49 12.91 -22.54
CA LEU A 8 6.12 12.19 -21.32
C LEU A 8 6.64 12.92 -20.09
N VAL A 9 5.77 13.15 -19.12
CA VAL A 9 6.08 13.93 -17.91
C VAL A 9 5.63 13.16 -16.67
N TRP A 10 6.54 13.00 -15.71
CA TRP A 10 6.20 12.48 -14.39
C TRP A 10 5.42 13.54 -13.59
N SER A 11 4.42 13.13 -12.81
CA SER A 11 3.66 14.03 -11.92
C SER A 11 4.54 14.74 -10.89
N ASN A 12 5.67 14.11 -10.54
CA ASN A 12 6.71 14.66 -9.68
C ASN A 12 8.06 14.30 -10.29
N SER A 13 8.95 15.26 -10.44
CA SER A 13 10.31 15.09 -11.02
C SER A 13 11.37 14.67 -10.01
N GLU A 14 11.06 14.65 -8.72
CA GLU A 14 12.03 14.26 -7.68
C GLU A 14 12.37 12.78 -7.76
N ALA A 15 13.61 12.43 -7.40
CA ALA A 15 14.03 11.04 -7.27
C ALA A 15 13.19 10.31 -6.21
N ILE A 16 12.79 9.09 -6.52
CA ILE A 16 12.02 8.26 -5.60
C ILE A 16 12.97 7.63 -4.58
N LYS A 17 12.65 7.75 -3.30
CA LYS A 17 13.37 7.11 -2.21
C LYS A 17 12.46 6.10 -1.53
N LEU A 18 12.85 4.81 -1.58
CA LEU A 18 12.14 3.71 -0.93
C LEU A 18 12.97 3.19 0.23
N ILE A 19 12.36 3.08 1.41
CA ILE A 19 13.05 2.68 2.64
C ILE A 19 12.31 1.49 3.26
N GLY A 20 12.98 0.37 3.36
CA GLY A 20 12.45 -0.85 3.97
C GLY A 20 11.90 -1.87 2.97
N PRO A 21 11.62 -3.11 3.45
CA PRO A 21 11.26 -4.23 2.58
C PRO A 21 9.87 -4.09 1.93
N ASN A 22 8.95 -3.41 2.60
CA ASN A 22 7.57 -3.26 2.14
C ASN A 22 7.30 -1.89 1.51
N ALA A 23 8.35 -1.11 1.23
CA ALA A 23 8.16 0.20 0.62
C ALA A 23 7.64 0.05 -0.82
N THR A 24 6.63 0.84 -1.12
CA THR A 24 5.97 0.87 -2.43
C THR A 24 5.81 2.29 -2.93
N HIS A 25 5.59 2.45 -4.23
CA HIS A 25 5.32 3.77 -4.81
C HIS A 25 4.45 3.63 -6.06
N GLN A 26 3.43 4.46 -6.19
CA GLN A 26 2.65 4.57 -7.42
C GLN A 26 3.28 5.62 -8.33
N LEU A 27 3.76 5.20 -9.49
CA LEU A 27 4.14 6.10 -10.56
C LEU A 27 2.88 6.76 -11.15
N VAL A 28 3.00 8.01 -11.56
CA VAL A 28 1.97 8.70 -12.34
C VAL A 28 2.66 9.39 -13.51
N LEU A 29 2.28 9.01 -14.73
CA LEU A 29 2.86 9.45 -15.97
C LEU A 29 1.81 10.09 -16.87
N THR A 30 2.09 11.29 -17.36
CA THR A 30 1.22 12.05 -18.23
C THR A 30 1.85 12.22 -19.61
N ALA A 31 1.10 12.01 -20.67
CA ALA A 31 1.45 12.41 -22.03
C ALA A 31 0.92 13.80 -22.33
N LYS A 32 1.77 14.69 -22.81
CA LYS A 32 1.42 16.03 -23.27
C LYS A 32 1.49 16.10 -24.77
N ARG A 33 0.39 16.57 -25.41
CA ARG A 33 0.28 16.79 -26.85
C ARG A 33 -0.14 18.22 -27.10
N GLY A 34 0.81 19.10 -27.49
CA GLY A 34 0.54 20.52 -27.61
C GLY A 34 0.32 21.21 -26.25
N GLU A 35 -0.25 22.41 -26.27
CA GLU A 35 -0.31 23.27 -25.07
C GLU A 35 -1.42 22.89 -24.09
N ASN A 36 -2.50 22.23 -24.55
CA ASN A 36 -3.71 22.03 -23.74
C ASN A 36 -4.22 20.58 -23.69
N HIS A 37 -3.45 19.60 -24.15
CA HIS A 37 -3.88 18.22 -24.14
C HIS A 37 -2.93 17.37 -23.30
N GLU A 38 -3.41 17.02 -22.10
CA GLU A 38 -2.72 16.15 -21.15
C GLU A 38 -3.58 14.91 -20.88
N GLN A 39 -2.96 13.74 -20.88
CA GLN A 39 -3.62 12.46 -20.62
C GLN A 39 -2.78 11.65 -19.64
N ASP A 40 -3.41 11.09 -18.60
CA ASP A 40 -2.79 10.07 -17.78
C ASP A 40 -2.60 8.80 -18.60
N ILE A 41 -1.36 8.37 -18.73
CA ILE A 41 -0.97 7.20 -19.50
C ILE A 41 -0.26 6.15 -18.62
N THR A 42 -0.37 6.28 -17.31
CA THR A 42 0.33 5.41 -16.36
C THR A 42 0.09 3.93 -16.67
N ALA A 43 -1.16 3.52 -16.89
CA ALA A 43 -1.50 2.13 -17.21
C ALA A 43 -1.34 1.77 -18.71
N LEU A 44 -0.93 2.72 -19.56
CA LEU A 44 -0.74 2.52 -21.00
C LEU A 44 0.75 2.45 -21.38
N ALA A 45 1.62 2.91 -20.50
CA ALA A 45 3.07 2.90 -20.71
C ALA A 45 3.68 1.53 -20.42
N SER A 46 4.79 1.22 -21.08
CA SER A 46 5.65 0.10 -20.72
C SER A 46 6.79 0.59 -19.82
N TYR A 47 7.11 -0.18 -18.80
CA TYR A 47 8.12 0.16 -17.81
C TYR A 47 9.27 -0.82 -17.80
N THR A 48 10.51 -0.31 -17.67
CA THR A 48 11.71 -1.09 -17.42
C THR A 48 12.55 -0.44 -16.33
N SER A 49 13.31 -1.22 -15.59
CA SER A 49 14.29 -0.73 -14.61
C SER A 49 15.70 -1.08 -15.02
N VAL A 50 16.63 -0.14 -14.91
CA VAL A 50 18.05 -0.34 -15.28
C VAL A 50 18.95 0.23 -14.18
N PRO A 51 19.75 -0.60 -13.49
CA PRO A 51 19.77 -2.09 -13.56
C PRO A 51 18.47 -2.74 -13.06
N GLU A 52 18.20 -3.94 -13.53
CA GLU A 52 17.09 -4.77 -13.03
C GLU A 52 17.38 -5.31 -11.62
N GLY A 53 16.34 -5.82 -10.95
CA GLY A 53 16.46 -6.51 -9.66
C GLY A 53 16.49 -5.61 -8.42
N ILE A 54 16.43 -4.29 -8.56
CA ILE A 54 16.35 -3.36 -7.42
C ILE A 54 14.89 -3.11 -7.02
N VAL A 55 14.04 -2.89 -8.01
CA VAL A 55 12.58 -2.76 -7.84
C VAL A 55 11.86 -3.57 -8.91
N GLN A 56 10.66 -3.99 -8.62
CA GLN A 56 9.69 -4.47 -9.59
C GLN A 56 8.69 -3.36 -9.89
N VAL A 57 8.38 -3.15 -11.17
CA VAL A 57 7.31 -2.26 -11.61
C VAL A 57 6.28 -3.07 -12.40
N ASP A 58 5.02 -2.96 -12.07
CA ASP A 58 3.94 -3.63 -12.82
C ASP A 58 3.36 -2.73 -13.92
N ALA A 59 2.45 -3.29 -14.72
CA ALA A 59 1.80 -2.57 -15.82
C ALA A 59 0.95 -1.37 -15.38
N SER A 60 0.55 -1.29 -14.11
CA SER A 60 -0.16 -0.15 -13.55
C SER A 60 0.78 0.95 -13.06
N GLY A 61 2.10 0.77 -13.18
CA GLY A 61 3.11 1.68 -12.67
C GLY A 61 3.33 1.58 -11.16
N PHE A 62 2.94 0.47 -10.54
CA PHE A 62 3.15 0.26 -9.11
C PHE A 62 4.52 -0.37 -8.86
N LEU A 63 5.35 0.32 -8.05
CA LEU A 63 6.69 -0.12 -7.66
C LEU A 63 6.68 -0.90 -6.36
N ARG A 64 7.43 -2.02 -6.33
CA ARG A 64 7.75 -2.80 -5.12
C ARG A 64 9.27 -2.93 -4.98
N VAL A 65 9.74 -2.87 -3.75
CA VAL A 65 11.15 -3.09 -3.42
C VAL A 65 11.52 -4.57 -3.59
N LEU A 66 12.71 -4.83 -4.17
CA LEU A 66 13.32 -6.16 -4.24
C LEU A 66 14.61 -6.23 -3.43
N THR A 67 15.52 -5.26 -3.60
CA THR A 67 16.80 -5.21 -2.89
C THR A 67 17.33 -3.78 -2.80
N ASN A 68 18.36 -3.55 -1.96
CA ASN A 68 19.04 -2.27 -1.87
C ASN A 68 19.75 -1.92 -3.18
N GLY A 69 19.78 -0.64 -3.53
CA GLY A 69 20.53 -0.13 -4.67
C GLY A 69 19.88 1.08 -5.32
N GLU A 70 20.41 1.43 -6.45
CA GLU A 70 19.92 2.53 -7.29
C GLU A 70 19.55 1.99 -8.66
N THR A 71 18.46 2.44 -9.21
CA THR A 71 18.00 2.08 -10.56
C THR A 71 17.30 3.26 -11.20
N THR A 72 17.19 3.24 -12.52
CA THR A 72 16.41 4.21 -13.28
C THR A 72 15.21 3.50 -13.90
N ILE A 73 14.01 3.96 -13.61
CA ILE A 73 12.79 3.53 -14.29
C ILE A 73 12.71 4.30 -15.60
N ARG A 74 12.58 3.57 -16.69
CA ARG A 74 12.28 4.11 -18.02
C ARG A 74 10.84 3.72 -18.39
N ALA A 75 10.03 4.72 -18.68
CA ALA A 75 8.69 4.56 -19.23
C ALA A 75 8.71 4.88 -20.73
N ASN A 76 7.98 4.08 -21.53
CA ASN A 76 7.85 4.30 -22.97
C ASN A 76 6.37 4.24 -23.36
N HIS A 77 5.95 5.18 -24.21
CA HIS A 77 4.59 5.21 -24.77
C HIS A 77 4.61 5.97 -26.12
N GLU A 78 4.08 5.35 -27.18
CA GLU A 78 3.89 5.95 -28.52
C GLU A 78 5.15 6.68 -29.05
N GLY A 79 6.34 6.10 -28.83
CA GLY A 79 7.62 6.67 -29.28
C GLY A 79 8.20 7.75 -28.36
N GLY A 80 7.46 8.20 -27.33
CA GLY A 80 7.99 9.02 -26.24
C GLY A 80 8.63 8.18 -25.15
N SER A 81 9.57 8.76 -24.41
CA SER A 81 10.18 8.14 -23.23
C SER A 81 10.39 9.13 -22.10
N ALA A 82 10.34 8.63 -20.85
CA ALA A 82 10.68 9.41 -19.67
C ALA A 82 11.44 8.52 -18.69
N GLU A 83 12.39 9.12 -17.97
CA GLU A 83 13.23 8.42 -16.99
C GLU A 83 13.04 9.00 -15.60
N ARG A 84 13.20 8.15 -14.57
CA ARG A 84 13.13 8.56 -13.18
C ARG A 84 14.01 7.69 -12.30
N SER A 85 14.87 8.34 -11.50
CA SER A 85 15.77 7.64 -10.58
C SER A 85 15.00 7.13 -9.33
N VAL A 86 15.39 5.94 -8.90
CA VAL A 86 14.88 5.28 -7.70
C VAL A 86 16.05 4.81 -6.86
N THR A 87 16.06 5.16 -5.58
CA THR A 87 17.03 4.67 -4.60
C THR A 87 16.28 3.83 -3.55
N VAL A 88 16.76 2.61 -3.31
CA VAL A 88 16.24 1.69 -2.31
C VAL A 88 17.27 1.49 -1.22
N THR A 89 16.84 1.66 0.03
CA THR A 89 17.68 1.41 1.21
C THR A 89 16.91 0.56 2.23
N ARG A 90 17.63 -0.21 3.05
CA ARG A 90 17.07 -1.01 4.13
C ARG A 90 16.05 -2.08 3.67
N ALA A 91 16.19 -2.58 2.44
CA ALA A 91 15.27 -3.57 1.85
C ALA A 91 15.19 -4.89 2.63
N ALA A 92 16.22 -5.25 3.39
CA ALA A 92 16.27 -6.47 4.21
C ALA A 92 16.07 -6.20 5.71
N ASP A 93 15.84 -4.94 6.11
CA ASP A 93 15.72 -4.59 7.51
C ASP A 93 14.32 -4.93 8.03
N LEU A 94 14.25 -5.49 9.23
CA LEU A 94 13.00 -5.57 9.98
C LEU A 94 12.68 -4.18 10.54
N LEU A 95 11.86 -3.43 9.83
CA LEU A 95 11.40 -2.12 10.32
C LEU A 95 10.33 -2.32 11.39
N PRO A 96 10.34 -1.49 12.46
CA PRO A 96 9.24 -1.50 13.42
C PRO A 96 7.93 -1.18 12.73
N VAL A 97 6.90 -1.97 12.99
CA VAL A 97 5.55 -1.71 12.48
C VAL A 97 5.02 -0.44 13.15
N SER A 98 4.58 0.51 12.34
CA SER A 98 3.88 1.71 12.80
C SER A 98 2.38 1.45 12.79
N PHE A 99 1.77 1.37 13.96
CA PHE A 99 0.32 1.12 14.02
C PHE A 99 -0.49 2.16 13.21
N PRO A 100 -0.24 3.48 13.32
CA PRO A 100 -0.95 4.47 12.52
C PRO A 100 -0.73 4.35 11.01
N ASN A 101 0.50 4.02 10.58
CA ASN A 101 0.86 4.06 9.16
C ASN A 101 0.73 2.71 8.44
N ASP A 102 0.84 1.61 9.17
CA ASP A 102 0.83 0.27 8.58
C ASP A 102 -0.47 -0.49 8.91
N VAL A 103 -0.97 -0.40 10.15
CA VAL A 103 -2.14 -1.19 10.60
C VAL A 103 -3.46 -0.45 10.35
N VAL A 104 -3.55 0.84 10.71
CA VAL A 104 -4.79 1.62 10.52
C VAL A 104 -5.24 1.66 9.06
N PRO A 105 -4.37 1.84 8.04
CA PRO A 105 -4.78 1.76 6.64
C PRO A 105 -5.38 0.42 6.24
N VAL A 106 -4.87 -0.70 6.76
CA VAL A 106 -5.43 -2.04 6.53
C VAL A 106 -6.83 -2.13 7.13
N LEU A 107 -7.00 -1.73 8.40
CA LEU A 107 -8.31 -1.74 9.06
C LEU A 107 -9.34 -0.87 8.31
N SER A 108 -8.91 0.28 7.78
CA SER A 108 -9.78 1.19 7.03
C SER A 108 -10.15 0.66 5.66
N ARG A 109 -9.19 0.10 4.92
CA ARG A 109 -9.40 -0.51 3.59
C ARG A 109 -10.42 -1.64 3.64
N HIS A 110 -10.37 -2.46 4.68
CA HIS A 110 -11.29 -3.57 4.88
C HIS A 110 -12.58 -3.17 5.63
N GLY A 111 -12.76 -1.88 5.95
CA GLY A 111 -13.95 -1.34 6.57
C GLY A 111 -14.13 -1.73 8.03
N CYS A 112 -13.09 -2.25 8.69
CA CYS A 112 -13.16 -2.71 10.09
C CYS A 112 -13.51 -1.57 11.05
N ASN A 113 -12.99 -0.37 10.81
CA ASN A 113 -13.20 0.85 11.61
C ASN A 113 -14.27 1.78 11.02
N SER A 114 -15.12 1.29 10.10
CA SER A 114 -16.26 2.04 9.61
C SER A 114 -17.40 2.13 10.64
N GLY A 115 -18.30 3.13 10.47
CA GLY A 115 -19.43 3.34 11.38
C GLY A 115 -20.47 2.21 11.41
N GLY A 116 -20.48 1.32 10.40
CA GLY A 116 -21.29 0.11 10.39
C GLY A 116 -20.64 -1.09 11.11
N CYS A 117 -19.35 -1.00 11.41
CA CYS A 117 -18.54 -2.04 12.05
C CYS A 117 -18.04 -1.57 13.43
N HIS A 118 -16.74 -1.69 13.69
CA HIS A 118 -16.16 -1.36 15.00
C HIS A 118 -15.97 0.14 15.23
N GLY A 119 -16.12 1.00 14.19
CA GLY A 119 -15.99 2.45 14.28
C GLY A 119 -17.25 3.17 14.79
N LYS A 120 -18.34 2.47 15.15
CA LYS A 120 -19.49 3.08 15.81
C LYS A 120 -19.22 3.35 17.29
N ALA A 121 -20.00 4.24 17.91
CA ALA A 121 -19.74 4.76 19.25
C ALA A 121 -19.54 3.67 20.32
N GLU A 122 -20.37 2.59 20.31
CA GLU A 122 -20.25 1.47 21.25
C GLU A 122 -19.38 0.31 20.71
N GLY A 123 -18.86 0.41 19.49
CA GLY A 123 -18.17 -0.71 18.83
C GLY A 123 -19.12 -1.89 18.55
N GLN A 124 -18.56 -3.08 18.35
CA GLN A 124 -19.31 -4.34 18.14
C GLN A 124 -18.79 -5.42 19.08
N ASN A 125 -19.68 -6.06 19.86
CA ASN A 125 -19.34 -7.17 20.75
C ASN A 125 -18.15 -6.88 21.69
N GLY A 126 -18.09 -5.66 22.25
CA GLY A 126 -17.04 -5.22 23.15
C GLY A 126 -15.68 -4.97 22.45
N PHE A 127 -15.66 -4.79 21.15
CA PHE A 127 -14.51 -4.28 20.41
C PHE A 127 -14.88 -3.00 19.68
N LYS A 128 -14.19 -1.93 20.02
CA LYS A 128 -14.35 -0.60 19.44
C LYS A 128 -13.07 -0.19 18.73
N LEU A 129 -13.21 0.56 17.65
CA LEU A 129 -12.17 1.34 16.99
C LEU A 129 -12.69 2.77 16.81
N SER A 130 -11.80 3.72 16.65
CA SER A 130 -12.17 5.06 16.24
C SER A 130 -12.63 5.07 14.78
N LEU A 131 -13.53 5.96 14.44
CA LEU A 131 -14.06 6.07 13.08
C LEU A 131 -12.92 6.39 12.11
N PHE A 132 -12.69 5.51 11.15
CA PHE A 132 -11.62 5.60 10.15
C PHE A 132 -10.21 5.80 10.71
N GLY A 133 -9.97 5.38 11.97
CA GLY A 133 -8.65 5.47 12.59
C GLY A 133 -8.25 6.88 13.05
N PHE A 134 -9.25 7.71 13.41
CA PHE A 134 -9.02 9.08 13.86
C PHE A 134 -8.22 9.19 15.16
N GLU A 135 -8.28 8.15 16.02
CA GLU A 135 -7.56 8.07 17.29
C GLU A 135 -6.69 6.80 17.36
N PRO A 136 -5.59 6.73 16.58
CA PRO A 136 -4.80 5.50 16.41
C PRO A 136 -4.18 4.98 17.72
N GLU A 137 -3.84 5.86 18.67
CA GLU A 137 -3.31 5.45 19.97
C GLU A 137 -4.38 4.69 20.78
N ASN A 138 -5.61 5.18 20.79
CA ASN A 138 -6.73 4.51 21.44
C ASN A 138 -7.07 3.19 20.73
N ASP A 139 -7.05 3.18 19.40
CA ASP A 139 -7.29 1.97 18.59
C ASP A 139 -6.27 0.88 18.90
N HIS A 140 -5.00 1.26 19.05
CA HIS A 140 -3.95 0.34 19.47
C HIS A 140 -4.23 -0.24 20.87
N GLU A 141 -4.63 0.60 21.83
CA GLU A 141 -4.96 0.13 23.17
C GLU A 141 -6.18 -0.81 23.16
N TYR A 142 -7.24 -0.44 22.47
CA TYR A 142 -8.43 -1.28 22.30
C TYR A 142 -8.10 -2.63 21.68
N LEU A 143 -7.21 -2.66 20.69
CA LEU A 143 -6.82 -3.89 20.03
C LEU A 143 -5.92 -4.77 20.90
N VAL A 144 -4.89 -4.18 21.52
CA VAL A 144 -3.77 -4.92 22.14
C VAL A 144 -4.00 -5.17 23.64
N LYS A 145 -4.62 -4.23 24.36
CA LYS A 145 -4.72 -4.28 25.84
C LYS A 145 -6.10 -4.68 26.35
N GLU A 146 -7.17 -4.17 25.74
CA GLU A 146 -8.51 -4.44 26.22
C GLU A 146 -8.88 -5.92 26.18
N SER A 147 -9.87 -6.29 27.02
CA SER A 147 -10.35 -7.66 27.14
C SER A 147 -9.22 -8.65 27.43
N ARG A 148 -8.23 -8.25 28.22
CA ARG A 148 -7.03 -9.02 28.59
C ARG A 148 -6.15 -9.36 27.37
N GLY A 149 -6.12 -8.53 26.32
CA GLY A 149 -5.31 -8.71 25.14
C GLY A 149 -5.68 -9.91 24.25
N ARG A 150 -6.88 -10.48 24.42
CA ARG A 150 -7.31 -11.72 23.73
C ARG A 150 -7.40 -11.59 22.22
N ARG A 151 -7.36 -10.35 21.67
CA ARG A 151 -7.49 -10.12 20.23
C ARG A 151 -6.20 -10.40 19.47
N ILE A 152 -5.07 -10.29 20.16
CA ILE A 152 -3.73 -10.50 19.58
C ILE A 152 -3.02 -11.63 20.32
N PHE A 153 -2.60 -12.66 19.60
CA PHE A 153 -1.82 -13.76 20.14
C PHE A 153 -0.39 -13.71 19.56
N ARG A 154 0.50 -13.03 20.26
CA ARG A 154 1.86 -12.73 19.77
C ARG A 154 2.74 -13.94 19.54
N ALA A 155 2.51 -15.03 20.27
CA ALA A 155 3.32 -16.25 20.15
C ALA A 155 2.98 -17.07 18.90
N ALA A 156 1.74 -16.93 18.38
CA ALA A 156 1.28 -17.57 17.16
C ALA A 156 0.24 -16.61 16.51
N PRO A 157 0.70 -15.60 15.74
CA PRO A 157 -0.16 -14.51 15.24
C PRO A 157 -1.37 -14.99 14.47
N GLU A 158 -1.24 -16.09 13.71
CA GLU A 158 -2.32 -16.74 12.94
C GLU A 158 -3.49 -17.20 13.82
N HIS A 159 -3.27 -17.40 15.12
CA HIS A 159 -4.31 -17.72 16.10
C HIS A 159 -4.89 -16.48 16.80
N SER A 160 -4.49 -15.29 16.39
CA SER A 160 -5.08 -14.05 16.90
C SER A 160 -6.57 -13.97 16.54
N LEU A 161 -7.40 -13.65 17.53
CA LEU A 161 -8.84 -13.51 17.31
C LEU A 161 -9.17 -12.46 16.23
N LEU A 162 -8.33 -11.43 16.08
CA LEU A 162 -8.42 -10.44 15.02
C LEU A 162 -8.35 -11.09 13.64
N LEU A 163 -7.31 -11.91 13.41
CA LEU A 163 -7.09 -12.58 12.13
C LEU A 163 -8.12 -13.68 11.87
N LEU A 164 -8.41 -14.52 12.88
CA LEU A 164 -9.39 -15.61 12.75
C LEU A 164 -10.79 -15.10 12.40
N LYS A 165 -11.22 -13.98 13.00
CA LYS A 165 -12.52 -13.37 12.68
C LYS A 165 -12.48 -12.56 11.39
N GLY A 166 -11.42 -11.80 11.17
CA GLY A 166 -11.24 -11.00 9.96
C GLY A 166 -11.21 -11.84 8.68
N SER A 167 -10.59 -13.02 8.71
CA SER A 167 -10.53 -13.96 7.60
C SER A 167 -11.73 -14.92 7.49
N GLY A 168 -12.68 -14.86 8.44
CA GLY A 168 -13.84 -15.74 8.44
C GLY A 168 -13.58 -17.17 8.92
N GLN A 169 -12.39 -17.47 9.46
CA GLN A 169 -12.09 -18.77 10.08
C GLN A 169 -12.90 -19.00 11.36
N LEU A 170 -13.31 -17.93 12.04
CA LEU A 170 -14.30 -17.94 13.10
C LEU A 170 -15.50 -17.11 12.71
N PRO A 171 -16.73 -17.46 13.21
CA PRO A 171 -17.93 -16.71 12.91
C PRO A 171 -17.76 -15.21 13.21
N HIS A 172 -18.01 -14.38 12.20
CA HIS A 172 -17.90 -12.93 12.26
C HIS A 172 -19.07 -12.28 11.52
N GLN A 173 -19.87 -11.50 12.23
CA GLN A 173 -21.07 -10.85 11.67
C GLN A 173 -20.73 -9.87 10.52
N GLY A 174 -19.51 -9.29 10.53
CA GLY A 174 -18.98 -8.46 9.45
C GLY A 174 -18.59 -9.23 8.18
N GLY A 175 -18.65 -10.56 8.18
CA GLY A 175 -18.19 -11.44 7.09
C GLY A 175 -16.66 -11.60 7.06
N SER A 176 -16.17 -12.33 6.05
CA SER A 176 -14.75 -12.39 5.74
C SER A 176 -14.29 -11.08 5.10
N ARG A 177 -13.26 -10.48 5.63
CA ARG A 177 -12.71 -9.20 5.20
C ARG A 177 -11.26 -9.30 4.72
N LEU A 178 -10.49 -10.22 5.30
CA LEU A 178 -9.09 -10.45 5.00
C LEU A 178 -8.95 -11.75 4.19
N ASP A 179 -8.21 -11.68 3.10
CA ASP A 179 -7.76 -12.85 2.37
C ASP A 179 -6.48 -13.37 3.02
N GLN A 180 -6.44 -14.65 3.40
CA GLN A 180 -5.30 -15.28 4.06
C GLN A 180 -4.04 -15.33 3.18
N GLU A 181 -4.22 -15.34 1.85
CA GLU A 181 -3.12 -15.29 0.90
C GLU A 181 -2.72 -13.85 0.53
N GLY A 182 -3.52 -12.88 0.93
CA GLY A 182 -3.29 -11.45 0.66
C GLY A 182 -2.19 -10.84 1.51
N ASP A 183 -1.57 -9.79 0.99
CA ASP A 183 -0.50 -9.06 1.67
C ASP A 183 -0.97 -8.39 2.98
N ASP A 184 -2.25 -7.99 3.06
CA ASP A 184 -2.83 -7.35 4.24
C ASP A 184 -3.05 -8.32 5.43
N TYR A 185 -2.96 -9.64 5.19
CA TYR A 185 -3.06 -10.67 6.24
C TYR A 185 -1.68 -11.04 6.81
N LYS A 186 -0.63 -10.97 5.98
CA LYS A 186 0.77 -11.33 6.30
C LYS A 186 1.51 -10.22 7.02
#